data_023704f1f1f1e7bd04395cfe2782a78a
#
_entry.id   023704f1f1f1e7bd04395cfe2782a78a
#
_cell.length_a   1.000
_cell.length_b   1.000
_cell.length_c   1.000
_cell.angle_alpha   90.00
_cell.angle_beta   90.00
_cell.angle_gamma   90.00
#
_symmetry.space_group_name_H-M   'P 1'
#
loop_
_entity.id
_entity.type
_entity.pdbx_description
1 polymer ?
#
loop_
_entity_poly.entity_id
_entity_poly.type
_entity_poly.pdbx_seq_one_letter_code
_entity_poly.pdbx_strand_id
1 'polypeptide(L)'
;ERYNGRSRGRVMTKKGSDRMKELAAGQKQVKAVADVMEVLRDGSGRQLRNVLVTREIIEPEAAALAARNATEENIRAIHEVVARMVRLTDEGRSMAATDGPFHVEIARASGNSVLEMVVRMVRTDRDFSPEIECIINASSVEKPSDHWNIYKAIAEHDEEKARRLMKQHIRNIIDTIDAYEESQADSPD
;
A
#
# COMPACT_ATOMS: atom_id res chain seq x y z
N GLU A 1 32.55 40.52 51.09
CA GLU A 1 31.08 40.20 51.02
C GLU A 1 30.84 39.19 49.91
N ARG A 2 30.40 37.96 50.27
CA ARG A 2 30.13 36.91 49.32
C ARG A 2 28.69 37.04 48.82
N TYR A 3 28.53 37.32 47.54
CA TYR A 3 27.21 37.34 46.87
C TYR A 3 26.69 35.91 46.72
N ASN A 4 25.75 35.52 47.59
CA ASN A 4 25.05 34.25 47.52
C ASN A 4 23.83 34.43 46.60
N GLY A 5 24.05 34.44 45.29
CA GLY A 5 23.01 34.48 44.28
C GLY A 5 22.32 33.11 44.19
N ARG A 6 21.23 32.90 44.91
CA ARG A 6 20.32 31.78 44.66
C ARG A 6 19.65 32.00 43.30
N SER A 7 20.11 31.28 42.32
CA SER A 7 19.39 31.13 41.05
C SER A 7 18.01 30.58 41.34
N ARG A 8 16.97 31.43 41.29
CA ARG A 8 15.58 30.98 41.32
C ARG A 8 15.30 30.30 39.98
N GLY A 9 15.38 28.98 39.95
CA GLY A 9 14.97 28.20 38.80
C GLY A 9 13.51 28.56 38.39
N ARG A 10 13.28 28.77 37.09
CA ARG A 10 11.94 29.00 36.58
C ARG A 10 11.11 27.71 36.73
N VAL A 11 10.02 27.76 37.51
CA VAL A 11 9.07 26.67 37.64
C VAL A 11 8.08 26.75 36.50
N MET A 12 7.89 25.63 35.84
CA MET A 12 6.94 25.53 34.72
C MET A 12 5.50 25.68 35.23
N THR A 13 4.69 26.51 34.59
CA THR A 13 3.28 26.64 34.90
C THR A 13 2.52 25.38 34.48
N LYS A 14 1.32 25.14 35.04
CA LYS A 14 0.44 24.04 34.65
C LYS A 14 0.18 24.06 33.12
N LYS A 15 -0.14 25.23 32.54
CA LYS A 15 -0.33 25.42 31.11
C LYS A 15 0.93 25.05 30.29
N GLY A 16 2.13 25.40 30.80
CA GLY A 16 3.38 25.03 30.17
C GLY A 16 3.63 23.53 30.20
N SER A 17 3.34 22.88 31.35
CA SER A 17 3.42 21.42 31.49
C SER A 17 2.45 20.70 30.55
N ASP A 18 1.20 21.13 30.47
CA ASP A 18 0.20 20.54 29.59
C ASP A 18 0.61 20.69 28.10
N ARG A 19 1.11 21.87 27.71
CA ARG A 19 1.62 22.09 26.35
C ARG A 19 2.81 21.20 26.01
N MET A 20 3.72 20.98 26.98
CA MET A 20 4.85 20.06 26.79
C MET A 20 4.40 18.62 26.59
N LYS A 21 3.36 18.17 27.30
CA LYS A 21 2.78 16.83 27.13
C LYS A 21 2.14 16.66 25.76
N GLU A 22 1.39 17.66 25.29
CA GLU A 22 0.81 17.67 23.93
C GLU A 22 1.90 17.58 22.85
N LEU A 23 2.96 18.39 22.97
CA LEU A 23 4.08 18.38 22.03
C LEU A 23 4.80 17.04 22.02
N ALA A 24 5.06 16.47 23.21
CA ALA A 24 5.70 15.17 23.33
C ALA A 24 4.83 14.04 22.72
N ALA A 25 3.50 14.09 22.92
CA ALA A 25 2.57 13.15 22.29
C ALA A 25 2.58 13.29 20.77
N GLY A 26 2.55 14.52 20.25
CA GLY A 26 2.64 14.79 18.81
C GLY A 26 3.96 14.28 18.21
N GLN A 27 5.09 14.52 18.87
CA GLN A 27 6.40 14.01 18.43
C GLN A 27 6.45 12.47 18.40
N LYS A 28 5.83 11.81 19.40
CA LYS A 28 5.75 10.35 19.44
C LYS A 28 4.93 9.78 18.28
N GLN A 29 3.83 10.44 17.91
CA GLN A 29 3.02 10.05 16.74
C GLN A 29 3.79 10.24 15.43
N VAL A 30 4.44 11.39 15.24
CA VAL A 30 5.26 11.66 14.05
C VAL A 30 6.39 10.64 13.92
N LYS A 31 7.06 10.31 15.04
CA LYS A 31 8.09 9.27 15.02
C LYS A 31 7.53 7.92 14.63
N ALA A 32 6.39 7.49 15.16
CA ALA A 32 5.79 6.20 14.81
C ALA A 32 5.46 6.12 13.31
N VAL A 33 4.96 7.19 12.71
CA VAL A 33 4.72 7.23 11.25
C VAL A 33 6.04 7.17 10.48
N ALA A 34 7.07 7.89 10.92
CA ALA A 34 8.39 7.85 10.30
C ALA A 34 9.00 6.44 10.36
N ASP A 35 8.91 5.76 11.49
CA ASP A 35 9.40 4.39 11.68
C ASP A 35 8.68 3.42 10.70
N VAL A 36 7.36 3.56 10.51
CA VAL A 36 6.60 2.76 9.52
C VAL A 36 7.08 3.05 8.10
N MET A 37 7.26 4.32 7.75
CA MET A 37 7.74 4.70 6.41
C MET A 37 9.16 4.22 6.13
N GLU A 38 10.03 4.19 7.15
CA GLU A 38 11.38 3.61 7.04
C GLU A 38 11.30 2.11 6.72
N VAL A 39 10.49 1.35 7.46
CA VAL A 39 10.24 -0.08 7.19
C VAL A 39 9.69 -0.29 5.79
N LEU A 40 8.76 0.55 5.33
CA LEU A 40 8.18 0.43 4.00
C LEU A 40 9.15 0.79 2.87
N ARG A 41 10.19 1.59 3.11
CA ARG A 41 11.21 1.96 2.12
C ARG A 41 12.35 0.96 1.99
N ASP A 42 12.44 -0.01 2.86
CA ASP A 42 13.42 -1.09 2.73
C ASP A 42 13.12 -1.88 1.44
N GLY A 43 13.99 -1.74 0.44
CA GLY A 43 13.87 -2.37 -0.88
C GLY A 43 14.31 -3.83 -0.92
N SER A 44 14.60 -4.47 0.22
CA SER A 44 14.99 -5.88 0.26
C SER A 44 13.84 -6.80 -0.21
N GLY A 45 14.17 -7.92 -0.86
CA GLY A 45 13.21 -8.94 -1.28
C GLY A 45 12.33 -9.42 -0.13
N ARG A 46 12.93 -9.60 1.06
CA ARG A 46 12.18 -9.95 2.29
C ARG A 46 11.12 -8.92 2.63
N GLN A 47 11.45 -7.64 2.55
CA GLN A 47 10.51 -6.59 2.88
C GLN A 47 9.42 -6.44 1.81
N LEU A 48 9.76 -6.64 0.56
CA LEU A 48 8.77 -6.72 -0.51
C LEU A 48 7.75 -7.82 -0.23
N ARG A 49 8.22 -9.03 0.11
CA ARG A 49 7.36 -10.14 0.47
C ARG A 49 6.44 -9.82 1.66
N ASN A 50 6.97 -9.18 2.72
CA ASN A 50 6.17 -8.75 3.87
C ASN A 50 5.05 -7.76 3.47
N VAL A 51 5.34 -6.85 2.56
CA VAL A 51 4.34 -5.91 2.04
C VAL A 51 3.29 -6.64 1.21
N LEU A 52 3.67 -7.55 0.34
CA LEU A 52 2.73 -8.34 -0.46
C LEU A 52 1.82 -9.20 0.44
N VAL A 53 2.36 -9.84 1.47
CA VAL A 53 1.56 -10.56 2.48
C VAL A 53 0.59 -9.61 3.19
N THR A 54 1.03 -8.42 3.56
CA THR A 54 0.15 -7.41 4.16
C THR A 54 -0.98 -7.01 3.19
N ARG A 55 -0.65 -6.79 1.93
CA ARG A 55 -1.63 -6.50 0.87
C ARG A 55 -2.64 -7.64 0.68
N GLU A 56 -2.17 -8.89 0.68
CA GLU A 56 -3.03 -10.08 0.58
C GLU A 56 -4.05 -10.18 1.74
N ILE A 57 -3.72 -9.61 2.90
CA ILE A 57 -4.63 -9.58 4.05
C ILE A 57 -5.66 -8.46 3.92
N ILE A 58 -5.26 -7.26 3.48
CA ILE A 58 -6.12 -6.07 3.57
C ILE A 58 -6.86 -5.74 2.26
N GLU A 59 -6.24 -5.95 1.10
CA GLU A 59 -6.82 -5.52 -0.18
C GLU A 59 -8.01 -6.38 -0.64
N PRO A 60 -8.08 -7.70 -0.37
CA PRO A 60 -9.29 -8.48 -0.64
C PRO A 60 -10.52 -7.98 0.12
N GLU A 61 -10.35 -7.57 1.38
CA GLU A 61 -11.43 -6.97 2.16
C GLU A 61 -11.80 -5.58 1.65
N ALA A 62 -10.81 -4.80 1.18
CA ALA A 62 -11.08 -3.53 0.52
C ALA A 62 -11.93 -3.73 -0.76
N ALA A 63 -11.62 -4.76 -1.57
CA ALA A 63 -12.37 -5.08 -2.78
C ALA A 63 -13.80 -5.55 -2.47
N ALA A 64 -14.00 -6.37 -1.45
CA ALA A 64 -15.32 -6.79 -1.01
C ALA A 64 -16.16 -5.61 -0.50
N LEU A 65 -15.58 -4.76 0.33
CA LEU A 65 -16.24 -3.55 0.81
C LEU A 65 -16.53 -2.57 -0.34
N ALA A 66 -15.64 -2.46 -1.33
CA ALA A 66 -15.89 -1.68 -2.52
C ALA A 66 -17.08 -2.25 -3.31
N ALA A 67 -17.18 -3.55 -3.50
CA ALA A 67 -18.33 -4.17 -4.14
C ALA A 67 -19.64 -3.86 -3.39
N ARG A 68 -19.61 -3.80 -2.05
CA ARG A 68 -20.78 -3.44 -1.24
C ARG A 68 -21.15 -1.97 -1.32
N ASN A 69 -20.17 -1.07 -1.29
CA ASN A 69 -20.34 0.35 -0.97
C ASN A 69 -20.12 1.30 -2.16
N ALA A 70 -19.54 0.83 -3.27
CA ALA A 70 -19.15 1.70 -4.37
C ALA A 70 -20.34 2.45 -4.97
N THR A 71 -20.17 3.75 -5.12
CA THR A 71 -21.08 4.58 -5.89
C THR A 71 -20.78 4.46 -7.38
N GLU A 72 -21.71 4.90 -8.23
CA GLU A 72 -21.49 5.01 -9.68
C GLU A 72 -20.24 5.84 -10.04
N GLU A 73 -19.91 6.84 -9.23
CA GLU A 73 -18.69 7.63 -9.40
C GLU A 73 -17.43 6.81 -9.10
N ASN A 74 -17.44 6.02 -8.01
CA ASN A 74 -16.34 5.12 -7.68
C ASN A 74 -16.13 4.07 -8.78
N ILE A 75 -17.22 3.46 -9.27
CA ILE A 75 -17.18 2.47 -10.35
C ILE A 75 -16.57 3.07 -11.61
N ARG A 76 -16.97 4.32 -11.98
CA ARG A 76 -16.36 5.03 -13.11
C ARG A 76 -14.88 5.31 -12.91
N ALA A 77 -14.47 5.75 -11.71
CA ALA A 77 -13.07 6.03 -11.41
C ALA A 77 -12.20 4.77 -11.55
N ILE A 78 -12.64 3.64 -11.01
CA ILE A 78 -11.95 2.36 -11.14
C ILE A 78 -11.88 1.95 -12.62
N HIS A 79 -12.98 2.08 -13.36
CA HIS A 79 -13.04 1.77 -14.79
C HIS A 79 -12.02 2.57 -15.60
N GLU A 80 -11.89 3.87 -15.34
CA GLU A 80 -10.94 4.74 -16.05
C GLU A 80 -9.50 4.26 -15.88
N VAL A 81 -9.12 3.84 -14.68
CA VAL A 81 -7.79 3.30 -14.41
C VAL A 81 -7.57 2.00 -15.17
N VAL A 82 -8.51 1.05 -15.08
CA VAL A 82 -8.40 -0.25 -15.78
C VAL A 82 -8.39 -0.06 -17.30
N ALA A 83 -9.23 0.80 -17.85
CA ALA A 83 -9.23 1.11 -19.27
C ALA A 83 -7.90 1.72 -19.74
N ARG A 84 -7.24 2.50 -18.85
CA ARG A 84 -5.88 3.01 -19.13
C ARG A 84 -4.84 1.89 -19.13
N MET A 85 -4.93 0.92 -18.19
CA MET A 85 -4.05 -0.26 -18.18
C MET A 85 -4.13 -1.04 -19.49
N VAL A 86 -5.36 -1.33 -19.96
CA VAL A 86 -5.59 -2.04 -21.21
C VAL A 86 -4.94 -1.27 -22.39
N ARG A 87 -5.20 0.04 -22.50
CA ARG A 87 -4.60 0.84 -23.57
C ARG A 87 -3.07 0.83 -23.55
N LEU A 88 -2.45 0.98 -22.38
CA LEU A 88 -0.99 0.94 -22.24
C LEU A 88 -0.43 -0.42 -22.70
N THR A 89 -1.09 -1.50 -22.36
CA THR A 89 -0.69 -2.86 -22.77
C THR A 89 -0.85 -3.05 -24.28
N ASP A 90 -1.96 -2.60 -24.87
CA ASP A 90 -2.19 -2.65 -26.32
C ASP A 90 -1.15 -1.84 -27.10
N GLU A 91 -0.64 -0.74 -26.51
CA GLU A 91 0.45 0.08 -27.04
C GLU A 91 1.85 -0.52 -26.79
N GLY A 92 1.96 -1.68 -26.17
CA GLY A 92 3.24 -2.30 -25.75
C GLY A 92 3.97 -1.53 -24.65
N ARG A 93 3.27 -0.73 -23.85
CA ARG A 93 3.80 0.09 -22.76
C ARG A 93 3.50 -0.56 -21.42
N SER A 94 4.40 -0.34 -20.44
CA SER A 94 4.20 -0.82 -19.06
C SER A 94 2.96 -0.19 -18.42
N MET A 95 2.17 -1.00 -17.73
CA MET A 95 1.05 -0.55 -16.92
C MET A 95 1.41 -0.29 -15.45
N ALA A 96 2.66 -0.50 -15.06
CA ALA A 96 3.12 -0.42 -13.65
C ALA A 96 2.71 0.89 -12.96
N ALA A 97 2.80 2.03 -13.65
CA ALA A 97 2.39 3.33 -13.12
C ALA A 97 0.87 3.45 -12.84
N THR A 98 0.06 2.50 -13.31
CA THR A 98 -1.40 2.47 -13.10
C THR A 98 -1.85 1.45 -12.07
N ASP A 99 -0.98 0.52 -11.68
CA ASP A 99 -1.29 -0.54 -10.72
C ASP A 99 -1.59 0.03 -9.32
N GLY A 100 -0.71 0.84 -8.76
CA GLY A 100 -0.95 1.52 -7.48
C GLY A 100 -2.25 2.31 -7.43
N PRO A 101 -2.51 3.22 -8.40
CA PRO A 101 -3.79 3.92 -8.53
C PRO A 101 -5.02 3.00 -8.55
N PHE A 102 -4.99 1.86 -9.23
CA PHE A 102 -6.12 0.92 -9.25
C PHE A 102 -6.50 0.43 -7.86
N HIS A 103 -5.55 -0.05 -7.08
CA HIS A 103 -5.80 -0.56 -5.73
C HIS A 103 -6.23 0.54 -4.75
N VAL A 104 -5.69 1.75 -4.93
CA VAL A 104 -6.08 2.93 -4.14
C VAL A 104 -7.53 3.34 -4.44
N GLU A 105 -7.96 3.34 -5.71
CA GLU A 105 -9.36 3.65 -6.05
C GLU A 105 -10.33 2.61 -5.49
N ILE A 106 -9.97 1.32 -5.50
CA ILE A 106 -10.76 0.26 -4.85
C ILE A 106 -10.85 0.50 -3.33
N ALA A 107 -9.73 0.81 -2.68
CA ALA A 107 -9.73 1.09 -1.25
C ALA A 107 -10.57 2.32 -0.92
N ARG A 108 -10.55 3.37 -1.75
CA ARG A 108 -11.43 4.54 -1.63
C ARG A 108 -12.91 4.14 -1.77
N ALA A 109 -13.23 3.32 -2.77
CA ALA A 109 -14.59 2.83 -3.02
C ALA A 109 -15.13 1.96 -1.88
N SER A 110 -14.26 1.38 -1.04
CA SER A 110 -14.65 0.63 0.15
C SER A 110 -15.45 1.48 1.17
N GLY A 111 -15.34 2.81 1.12
CA GLY A 111 -15.93 3.73 2.10
C GLY A 111 -15.22 3.74 3.46
N ASN A 112 -14.13 2.98 3.62
CA ASN A 112 -13.33 2.91 4.84
C ASN A 112 -12.05 3.76 4.69
N SER A 113 -12.06 4.99 5.22
CA SER A 113 -10.94 5.93 5.09
C SER A 113 -9.64 5.44 5.75
N VAL A 114 -9.72 4.59 6.78
CA VAL A 114 -8.53 4.01 7.42
C VAL A 114 -7.92 2.97 6.49
N LEU A 115 -8.74 2.12 5.88
CA LEU A 115 -8.29 1.11 4.93
C LEU A 115 -7.69 1.77 3.67
N GLU A 116 -8.33 2.84 3.14
CA GLU A 116 -7.76 3.63 2.05
C GLU A 116 -6.36 4.16 2.40
N MET A 117 -6.19 4.73 3.59
CA MET A 117 -4.90 5.27 4.01
C MET A 117 -3.83 4.18 4.14
N VAL A 118 -4.18 3.01 4.71
CA VAL A 118 -3.25 1.88 4.84
C VAL A 118 -2.86 1.34 3.47
N VAL A 119 -3.82 1.12 2.55
CA VAL A 119 -3.52 0.68 1.19
C VAL A 119 -2.64 1.69 0.47
N ARG A 120 -2.93 2.99 0.60
CA ARG A 120 -2.10 4.06 0.04
C ARG A 120 -0.68 4.02 0.59
N MET A 121 -0.50 3.78 1.90
CA MET A 121 0.84 3.68 2.52
C MET A 121 1.65 2.48 1.99
N VAL A 122 1.04 1.30 1.92
CA VAL A 122 1.74 0.09 1.45
C VAL A 122 1.96 0.08 -0.07
N ARG A 123 1.30 1.01 -0.78
CA ARG A 123 1.40 1.25 -2.23
C ARG A 123 2.19 2.51 -2.58
N THR A 124 2.75 3.22 -1.59
CA THR A 124 3.60 4.39 -1.83
C THR A 124 4.76 3.96 -2.74
N ASP A 125 5.02 4.77 -3.78
CA ASP A 125 5.98 4.50 -4.85
C ASP A 125 7.21 3.75 -4.33
N ARG A 126 7.21 2.46 -4.55
CA ARG A 126 8.38 1.64 -4.36
C ARG A 126 9.08 1.63 -5.70
N ASP A 127 10.24 2.20 -5.72
CA ASP A 127 11.25 1.79 -6.68
C ASP A 127 11.57 0.33 -6.33
N PHE A 128 10.85 -0.61 -6.96
CA PHE A 128 11.28 -2.00 -6.92
C PHE A 128 12.72 -2.05 -7.41
N SER A 129 13.53 -2.93 -6.82
CA SER A 129 14.84 -3.13 -7.42
C SER A 129 14.63 -3.48 -8.90
N PRO A 130 15.50 -3.03 -9.81
CA PRO A 130 15.38 -3.33 -11.24
C PRO A 130 15.18 -4.82 -11.52
N GLU A 131 15.76 -5.68 -10.67
CA GLU A 131 15.61 -7.12 -10.76
C GLU A 131 14.17 -7.57 -10.52
N ILE A 132 13.53 -7.06 -9.49
CA ILE A 132 12.13 -7.39 -9.13
C ILE A 132 11.17 -6.87 -10.19
N GLU A 133 11.38 -5.65 -10.66
CA GLU A 133 10.58 -5.08 -11.75
C GLU A 133 10.74 -5.93 -13.04
N CYS A 134 11.94 -6.40 -13.33
CA CYS A 134 12.21 -7.31 -14.44
C CYS A 134 11.47 -8.64 -14.28
N ILE A 135 11.43 -9.21 -13.07
CA ILE A 135 10.75 -10.48 -12.77
C ILE A 135 9.25 -10.35 -12.99
N ILE A 136 8.64 -9.32 -12.41
CA ILE A 136 7.20 -9.05 -12.54
C ILE A 136 6.84 -8.85 -14.02
N ASN A 137 7.62 -8.07 -14.77
CA ASN A 137 7.40 -7.82 -16.18
C ASN A 137 7.62 -9.07 -17.05
N ALA A 138 8.66 -9.86 -16.78
CA ALA A 138 8.98 -11.06 -17.56
C ALA A 138 8.00 -12.21 -17.31
N SER A 139 7.47 -12.34 -16.09
CA SER A 139 6.54 -13.42 -15.71
C SER A 139 5.13 -13.23 -16.27
N SER A 140 4.79 -12.06 -16.81
CA SER A 140 3.42 -11.72 -17.24
C SER A 140 2.36 -11.99 -16.15
N VAL A 141 2.79 -11.93 -14.88
CA VAL A 141 1.94 -12.22 -13.71
C VAL A 141 0.84 -11.18 -13.56
N GLU A 142 1.17 -9.92 -13.81
CA GLU A 142 0.20 -8.84 -13.81
C GLU A 142 -0.45 -8.73 -15.20
N LYS A 143 -1.69 -9.19 -15.31
CA LYS A 143 -2.48 -9.11 -16.55
C LYS A 143 -3.56 -8.06 -16.43
N PRO A 144 -3.76 -7.22 -17.44
CA PRO A 144 -4.92 -6.30 -17.47
C PRO A 144 -6.26 -7.03 -17.29
N SER A 145 -6.32 -8.31 -17.72
CA SER A 145 -7.51 -9.15 -17.54
C SER A 145 -7.87 -9.40 -16.08
N ASP A 146 -6.89 -9.50 -15.17
CA ASP A 146 -7.14 -9.75 -13.76
C ASP A 146 -7.73 -8.50 -13.11
N HIS A 147 -7.16 -7.31 -13.39
CA HIS A 147 -7.70 -6.02 -12.96
C HIS A 147 -9.11 -5.78 -13.50
N TRP A 148 -9.34 -6.15 -14.79
CA TRP A 148 -10.65 -6.06 -15.40
C TRP A 148 -11.69 -6.95 -14.73
N ASN A 149 -11.31 -8.17 -14.34
CA ASN A 149 -12.20 -9.11 -13.66
C ASN A 149 -12.54 -8.64 -12.24
N ILE A 150 -11.57 -8.06 -11.52
CA ILE A 150 -11.79 -7.45 -10.20
C ILE A 150 -12.76 -6.27 -10.32
N TYR A 151 -12.51 -5.36 -11.29
CA TYR A 151 -13.40 -4.23 -11.58
C TYR A 151 -14.82 -4.71 -11.85
N LYS A 152 -15.01 -5.73 -12.72
CA LYS A 152 -16.34 -6.28 -13.03
C LYS A 152 -17.04 -6.79 -11.78
N ALA A 153 -16.35 -7.53 -10.92
CA ALA A 153 -16.94 -8.04 -9.70
C ALA A 153 -17.42 -6.92 -8.77
N ILE A 154 -16.66 -5.81 -8.70
CA ILE A 154 -17.05 -4.61 -7.94
C ILE A 154 -18.27 -3.94 -8.59
N ALA A 155 -18.28 -3.77 -9.91
CA ALA A 155 -19.38 -3.15 -10.64
C ALA A 155 -20.68 -4.00 -10.62
N GLU A 156 -20.54 -5.31 -10.49
CA GLU A 156 -21.64 -6.28 -10.32
C GLU A 156 -22.08 -6.39 -8.85
N HIS A 157 -21.45 -5.66 -7.91
CA HIS A 157 -21.70 -5.76 -6.48
C HIS A 157 -21.52 -7.16 -5.88
N ASP A 158 -20.63 -7.98 -6.46
CA ASP A 158 -20.34 -9.34 -6.01
C ASP A 158 -19.14 -9.32 -5.05
N GLU A 159 -19.43 -9.20 -3.74
CA GLU A 159 -18.44 -9.09 -2.67
C GLU A 159 -17.48 -10.29 -2.62
N GLU A 160 -18.02 -11.51 -2.71
CA GLU A 160 -17.23 -12.73 -2.57
C GLU A 160 -16.32 -12.93 -3.79
N LYS A 161 -16.82 -12.62 -4.98
CA LYS A 161 -16.04 -12.68 -6.20
C LYS A 161 -14.94 -11.63 -6.22
N ALA A 162 -15.23 -10.40 -5.79
CA ALA A 162 -14.24 -9.31 -5.68
C ALA A 162 -13.11 -9.68 -4.70
N ARG A 163 -13.46 -10.18 -3.50
CA ARG A 163 -12.52 -10.66 -2.49
C ARG A 163 -11.60 -11.75 -3.05
N ARG A 164 -12.20 -12.79 -3.63
CA ARG A 164 -11.45 -13.93 -4.16
C ARG A 164 -10.50 -13.53 -5.28
N LEU A 165 -10.96 -12.71 -6.23
CA LEU A 165 -10.16 -12.28 -7.38
C LEU A 165 -8.99 -11.38 -6.94
N MET A 166 -9.22 -10.45 -6.01
CA MET A 166 -8.15 -9.61 -5.47
C MET A 166 -7.12 -10.45 -4.70
N LYS A 167 -7.57 -11.41 -3.90
CA LYS A 167 -6.67 -12.32 -3.19
C LYS A 167 -5.81 -13.13 -4.15
N GLN A 168 -6.43 -13.71 -5.20
CA GLN A 168 -5.70 -14.48 -6.21
C GLN A 168 -4.70 -13.62 -6.97
N HIS A 169 -5.08 -12.39 -7.33
CA HIS A 169 -4.20 -11.44 -8.00
C HIS A 169 -2.91 -11.19 -7.20
N ILE A 170 -3.01 -10.89 -5.91
CA ILE A 170 -1.84 -10.64 -5.06
C ILE A 170 -1.05 -11.93 -4.80
N ARG A 171 -1.73 -13.06 -4.61
CA ARG A 171 -1.08 -14.36 -4.41
C ARG A 171 -0.23 -14.75 -5.61
N ASN A 172 -0.70 -14.52 -6.83
CA ASN A 172 0.06 -14.81 -8.04
C ASN A 172 1.40 -14.04 -8.06
N ILE A 173 1.43 -12.80 -7.57
CA ILE A 173 2.65 -12.01 -7.48
C ILE A 173 3.61 -12.62 -6.44
N ILE A 174 3.10 -13.00 -5.27
CA ILE A 174 3.88 -13.64 -4.20
C ILE A 174 4.52 -14.93 -4.73
N ASP A 175 3.71 -15.81 -5.31
CA ASP A 175 4.16 -17.11 -5.82
C ASP A 175 5.23 -16.95 -6.90
N THR A 176 5.15 -15.91 -7.73
CA THR A 176 6.18 -15.60 -8.74
C THR A 176 7.49 -15.17 -8.13
N ILE A 177 7.44 -14.35 -7.08
CA ILE A 177 8.66 -13.90 -6.40
C ILE A 177 9.28 -15.05 -5.63
N ASP A 178 8.49 -15.85 -4.91
CA ASP A 178 8.97 -17.02 -4.19
C ASP A 178 9.67 -18.02 -5.15
N ALA A 179 9.07 -18.31 -6.31
CA ALA A 179 9.66 -19.18 -7.33
C ALA A 179 10.98 -18.63 -7.92
N TYR A 180 11.09 -17.31 -8.07
CA TYR A 180 12.33 -16.68 -8.50
C TYR A 180 13.44 -16.81 -7.43
N GLU A 181 13.13 -16.52 -6.19
CA GLU A 181 14.10 -16.62 -5.07
C GLU A 181 14.61 -18.08 -4.93
N GLU A 182 13.73 -19.07 -5.06
CA GLU A 182 14.10 -20.49 -5.07
C GLU A 182 15.06 -20.82 -6.23
N SER A 183 14.77 -20.33 -7.44
CA SER A 183 15.61 -20.57 -8.62
C SER A 183 17.02 -19.98 -8.51
N GLN A 184 17.18 -18.89 -7.78
CA GLN A 184 18.49 -18.28 -7.51
C GLN A 184 19.28 -19.04 -6.44
N ALA A 185 18.57 -19.61 -5.45
CA ALA A 185 19.22 -20.41 -4.40
C ALA A 185 19.78 -21.75 -4.92
N ASP A 186 19.18 -22.31 -5.96
CA ASP A 186 19.58 -23.56 -6.58
C ASP A 186 20.65 -23.41 -7.69
N SER A 187 21.07 -22.19 -8.04
CA SER A 187 22.12 -21.94 -9.03
C SER A 187 23.48 -21.98 -8.32
N PRO A 188 24.31 -23.05 -8.52
CA PRO A 188 25.67 -23.10 -7.97
C PRO A 188 26.56 -22.08 -8.71
N ASP A 189 27.36 -21.34 -7.96
CA ASP A 189 28.48 -20.51 -8.45
C ASP A 189 29.46 -21.27 -9.34
#